data_1d3624c7bb30f80d12a636c1a04abfd9
#
_entry.id   1d3624c7bb30f80d12a636c1a04abfd9
#
_cell.length_a   1.000
_cell.length_b   1.000
_cell.length_c   1.000
_cell.angle_alpha   90.00
_cell.angle_beta   90.00
_cell.angle_gamma   90.00
#
_symmetry.space_group_name_H-M   'P 1'
#
loop_
_entity.id
_entity.type
_entity.pdbx_description
1 polymer ?
#
loop_
_entity_poly.entity_id
_entity_poly.type
_entity_poly.pdbx_seq_one_letter_code
_entity_poly.pdbx_strand_id
1 'polypeptide(L)'
;MKKRKVKIGEQRYLVQLEPYFWQSVDKILDEEKITFSFLCTELNRLKTAYSLSKSLRLFTLIYFRNSAEQNPDQAYPTMVAE
;
A
#
# COMPACT_ATOMS: atom_id res chain seq x y z
N MET A 1 -13.31 5.28 -8.58
CA MET A 1 -12.20 4.46 -8.13
C MET A 1 -11.70 3.58 -9.25
N LYS A 2 -10.41 3.33 -9.27
CA LYS A 2 -9.85 2.40 -10.23
C LYS A 2 -9.77 1.01 -9.62
N LYS A 3 -9.92 0.02 -10.47
CA LYS A 3 -9.93 -1.38 -10.04
C LYS A 3 -8.81 -2.13 -10.72
N ARG A 4 -8.19 -3.04 -9.99
CA ARG A 4 -7.20 -3.97 -10.55
C ARG A 4 -7.49 -5.36 -10.06
N LYS A 5 -7.31 -6.33 -10.93
CA LYS A 5 -7.48 -7.73 -10.57
C LYS A 5 -6.12 -8.31 -10.20
N VAL A 6 -6.13 -9.16 -9.18
CA VAL A 6 -4.91 -9.85 -8.78
C VAL A 6 -5.26 -11.27 -8.41
N LYS A 7 -4.36 -12.20 -8.75
CA LYS A 7 -4.54 -13.60 -8.41
C LYS A 7 -3.56 -13.97 -7.32
N ILE A 8 -4.09 -14.53 -6.24
CA ILE A 8 -3.29 -14.99 -5.11
C ILE A 8 -3.59 -16.47 -4.94
N GLY A 9 -2.60 -17.31 -5.24
CA GLY A 9 -2.85 -18.74 -5.28
C GLY A 9 -3.87 -19.05 -6.34
N GLU A 10 -4.97 -19.67 -5.96
CA GLU A 10 -6.04 -19.97 -6.90
C GLU A 10 -7.22 -19.04 -6.77
N GLN A 11 -7.11 -18.05 -5.90
CA GLN A 11 -8.19 -17.09 -5.69
C GLN A 11 -7.93 -15.82 -6.49
N ARG A 12 -9.00 -15.22 -6.96
CA ARG A 12 -8.92 -13.96 -7.70
C ARG A 12 -9.57 -12.87 -6.88
N TYR A 13 -8.91 -11.74 -6.81
CA TYR A 13 -9.37 -10.61 -6.02
C TYR A 13 -9.51 -9.38 -6.89
N LEU A 14 -10.51 -8.58 -6.61
CA LEU A 14 -10.68 -7.29 -7.26
C LEU A 14 -10.37 -6.22 -6.22
N VAL A 15 -9.34 -5.44 -6.50
CA VAL A 15 -8.89 -4.40 -5.57
C VAL A 15 -9.33 -3.06 -6.11
N GLN A 16 -10.01 -2.28 -5.27
CA GLN A 16 -10.49 -0.95 -5.64
C GLN A 16 -9.82 0.07 -4.74
N LEU A 17 -9.13 1.02 -5.37
CA LEU A 17 -8.46 2.09 -4.65
C LEU A 17 -8.67 3.40 -5.38
N GLU A 18 -8.63 4.47 -4.62
CA GLU A 18 -8.65 5.80 -5.20
C GLU A 18 -7.40 6.01 -6.07
N PRO A 19 -7.49 6.85 -7.11
CA PRO A 19 -6.34 7.02 -8.00
C PRO A 19 -5.05 7.41 -7.28
N TYR A 20 -5.13 8.25 -6.26
CA TYR A 20 -3.92 8.65 -5.57
C TYR A 20 -3.30 7.50 -4.77
N PHE A 21 -4.12 6.55 -4.30
CA PHE A 21 -3.56 5.35 -3.67
C PHE A 21 -2.87 4.47 -4.68
N TRP A 22 -3.43 4.37 -5.89
CA TRP A 22 -2.76 3.59 -6.94
C TRP A 22 -1.41 4.18 -7.29
N GLN A 23 -1.31 5.51 -7.35
CA GLN A 23 -0.03 6.14 -7.60
C GLN A 23 0.97 5.83 -6.50
N SER A 24 0.51 5.85 -5.26
CA SER A 24 1.36 5.52 -4.12
C SER A 24 1.81 4.08 -4.14
N VAL A 25 0.89 3.18 -4.46
CA VAL A 25 1.22 1.76 -4.55
C VAL A 25 2.26 1.53 -5.64
N ASP A 26 2.05 2.14 -6.82
CA ASP A 26 2.98 1.97 -7.91
C ASP A 26 4.38 2.49 -7.55
N LYS A 27 4.44 3.57 -6.79
CA LYS A 27 5.72 4.10 -6.35
C LYS A 27 6.42 3.13 -5.40
N ILE A 28 5.67 2.52 -4.49
CA ILE A 28 6.22 1.53 -3.58
C ILE A 28 6.77 0.34 -4.34
N LEU A 29 6.00 -0.15 -5.32
CA LEU A 29 6.44 -1.30 -6.10
C LEU A 29 7.74 -1.00 -6.83
N ASP A 30 7.86 0.21 -7.34
CA ASP A 30 9.08 0.61 -8.04
C ASP A 30 10.25 0.73 -7.08
N GLU A 31 10.05 1.34 -5.93
CA GLU A 31 11.11 1.54 -4.96
C GLU A 31 11.58 0.23 -4.35
N GLU A 32 10.64 -0.68 -4.10
CA GLU A 32 10.98 -1.96 -3.49
C GLU A 32 11.32 -3.03 -4.51
N LYS A 33 11.09 -2.73 -5.80
CA LYS A 33 11.39 -3.65 -6.90
C LYS A 33 10.60 -4.96 -6.75
N ILE A 34 9.32 -4.83 -6.43
CA ILE A 34 8.43 -5.97 -6.29
C ILE A 34 7.22 -5.78 -7.19
N THR A 35 6.49 -6.86 -7.42
CA THR A 35 5.28 -6.82 -8.23
C THR A 35 4.06 -6.60 -7.35
N PHE A 36 2.99 -6.13 -7.97
CA PHE A 36 1.73 -5.95 -7.26
C PHE A 36 1.24 -7.29 -6.71
N SER A 37 1.38 -8.35 -7.50
CA SER A 37 0.96 -9.67 -7.06
C SER A 37 1.72 -10.14 -5.82
N PHE A 38 3.02 -9.87 -5.79
CA PHE A 38 3.82 -10.22 -4.63
C PHE A 38 3.36 -9.46 -3.39
N LEU A 39 3.14 -8.16 -3.54
CA LEU A 39 2.70 -7.34 -2.41
C LEU A 39 1.37 -7.83 -1.87
N CYS A 40 0.42 -8.08 -2.76
CA CYS A 40 -0.90 -8.55 -2.34
C CYS A 40 -0.81 -9.92 -1.66
N THR A 41 0.04 -10.79 -2.16
CA THR A 41 0.23 -12.11 -1.55
C THR A 41 0.74 -11.97 -0.13
N GLU A 42 1.70 -11.08 0.08
CA GLU A 42 2.25 -10.89 1.42
C GLU A 42 1.21 -10.30 2.37
N LEU A 43 0.43 -9.34 1.89
CA LEU A 43 -0.61 -8.75 2.73
C LEU A 43 -1.70 -9.76 3.06
N ASN A 44 -2.04 -10.61 2.09
CA ASN A 44 -3.06 -11.62 2.32
C ASN A 44 -2.59 -12.68 3.33
N ARG A 45 -1.31 -12.93 3.37
CA ARG A 45 -0.75 -13.90 4.32
C ARG A 45 -0.93 -13.48 5.76
N LEU A 46 -1.06 -12.19 6.01
CA LEU A 46 -1.22 -11.70 7.37
C LEU A 46 -2.61 -12.02 7.94
N LYS A 47 -3.53 -12.45 7.07
CA LYS A 47 -4.86 -12.91 7.50
C LYS A 47 -5.55 -11.94 8.43
N THR A 48 -5.57 -10.68 8.04
CA THR A 48 -6.28 -9.68 8.82
C THR A 48 -7.77 -9.78 8.55
N ALA A 49 -8.56 -9.13 9.39
CA ALA A 49 -9.99 -9.06 9.18
C ALA A 49 -10.37 -8.07 8.09
N TYR A 50 -9.40 -7.37 7.54
CA TYR A 50 -9.68 -6.33 6.54
C TYR A 50 -9.69 -6.91 5.14
N SER A 51 -10.43 -6.24 4.26
CA SER A 51 -10.37 -6.56 2.84
C SER A 51 -8.98 -6.23 2.32
N LEU A 52 -8.65 -6.80 1.16
CA LEU A 52 -7.35 -6.53 0.56
C LEU A 52 -7.19 -5.06 0.23
N SER A 53 -8.27 -4.41 -0.21
CA SER A 53 -8.22 -2.98 -0.50
C SER A 53 -7.87 -2.18 0.75
N LYS A 54 -8.49 -2.51 1.87
CA LYS A 54 -8.21 -1.80 3.10
C LYS A 54 -6.81 -2.07 3.59
N SER A 55 -6.34 -3.32 3.45
CA SER A 55 -4.98 -3.66 3.84
C SER A 55 -3.97 -2.87 3.02
N LEU A 56 -4.23 -2.70 1.72
CA LEU A 56 -3.35 -1.91 0.88
C LEU A 56 -3.32 -0.45 1.28
N ARG A 57 -4.47 0.12 1.64
CA ARG A 57 -4.51 1.50 2.10
C ARG A 57 -3.69 1.67 3.37
N LEU A 58 -3.88 0.78 4.33
CA LEU A 58 -3.14 0.86 5.58
C LEU A 58 -1.64 0.66 5.35
N PHE A 59 -1.27 -0.30 4.52
CA PHE A 59 0.13 -0.53 4.21
C PHE A 59 0.76 0.70 3.59
N THR A 60 0.07 1.34 2.66
CA THR A 60 0.57 2.53 2.00
C THR A 60 0.83 3.65 3.01
N LEU A 61 -0.12 3.87 3.91
CA LEU A 61 0.02 4.91 4.90
C LEU A 61 1.19 4.64 5.84
N ILE A 62 1.33 3.40 6.27
CA ILE A 62 2.42 3.04 7.17
C ILE A 62 3.77 3.16 6.45
N TYR A 63 3.82 2.72 5.21
CA TYR A 63 5.06 2.78 4.44
C TYR A 63 5.58 4.21 4.33
N PHE A 64 4.72 5.13 3.93
CA PHE A 64 5.15 6.51 3.75
C PHE A 64 5.40 7.21 5.07
N ARG A 65 4.69 6.82 6.11
CA ARG A 65 4.96 7.36 7.43
C ARG A 65 6.36 6.96 7.90
N ASN A 66 6.71 5.70 7.73
CA ASN A 66 8.04 5.24 8.13
C ASN A 66 9.14 5.92 7.30
N SER A 67 8.88 6.12 6.02
CA SER A 67 9.83 6.82 5.17
C SER A 67 10.04 8.25 5.64
N ALA A 68 8.96 8.92 6.03
CA ALA A 68 9.06 10.28 6.52
C ALA A 68 9.86 10.35 7.82
N GLU A 69 9.69 9.35 8.66
CA GLU A 69 10.44 9.31 9.91
C GLU A 69 11.93 9.08 9.67
N GLN A 70 12.26 8.31 8.64
CA GLN A 70 13.65 8.07 8.29
C GLN A 70 14.28 9.26 7.58
N ASN A 71 13.47 10.14 7.04
CA ASN A 71 13.93 11.31 6.32
C ASN A 71 13.28 12.55 6.92
N PRO A 72 13.83 13.04 8.03
CA PRO A 72 13.20 14.17 8.75
C PRO A 72 12.95 15.38 7.87
N ASP A 73 13.78 15.60 6.88
CA ASP A 73 13.61 16.75 6.01
C ASP A 73 12.34 16.67 5.21
N GLN A 74 11.75 15.49 5.11
CA GLN A 74 10.52 15.29 4.38
C GLN A 74 9.33 15.13 5.30
N ALA A 75 9.52 15.30 6.58
CA ALA A 75 8.44 15.18 7.54
C ALA A 75 7.37 16.22 7.24
N TYR A 76 6.14 15.85 7.54
CA TYR A 76 5.02 16.75 7.29
C TYR A 76 5.03 17.87 8.33
N PRO A 77 4.93 19.11 7.88
CA PRO A 77 4.92 20.21 8.84
C PRO A 77 3.79 20.12 9.84
N THR A 78 2.67 19.63 9.41
CA THR A 78 1.54 19.54 10.30
C THR A 78 1.76 18.58 11.44
N MET A 79 2.63 17.62 11.24
CA MET A 79 2.90 16.69 12.29
C MET A 79 3.81 17.26 13.33
N VAL A 80 4.51 18.28 12.97
CA VAL A 80 5.41 18.88 13.89
C VAL A 80 4.69 19.80 14.84
N ALA A 81 3.58 20.23 14.40
CA ALA A 81 2.88 21.22 15.17
C ALA A 81 2.56 20.75 16.54
N GLU A 82 2.69 19.54 16.73
CA GLU A 82 2.42 19.18 17.96
C GLU A 82 3.26 19.53 18.91
#